data_e298a97087887dd82024df44be1833c1
#
_entry.id   e298a97087887dd82024df44be1833c1
#
_cell.length_a   1.000
_cell.length_b   1.000
_cell.length_c   1.000
_cell.angle_alpha   90.00
_cell.angle_beta   90.00
_cell.angle_gamma   90.00
#
_symmetry.space_group_name_H-M   'P 1'
#
loop_
_entity.id
_entity.type
_entity.pdbx_description
1 polymer ?
#
loop_
_entity_poly.entity_id
_entity_poly.type
_entity_poly.pdbx_seq_one_letter_code
_entity_poly.pdbx_strand_id
1 'polypeptide(L)'
;QIFIGQRFDKDKSAWQMPQGGIDKGESPAKAVIREMKEETGIKKNYKIIYECKTWYFYKLPSYLRKKLWKGRFIGQKQKWFIISFTGKDEDINIKTKKPEFKKWEWSTQDNILKKIVPFKRRLYTSIFKEINNIDG
;
A
#
# COMPACT_ATOMS: atom_id res chain seq x y z
N GLN A 1 11.46 8.41 4.80
CA GLN A 1 10.41 7.72 5.57
C GLN A 1 9.20 7.42 4.70
N ILE A 2 8.50 6.35 5.02
CA ILE A 2 7.40 5.82 4.23
C ILE A 2 6.13 5.81 5.07
N PHE A 3 5.01 6.24 4.46
CA PHE A 3 3.71 6.20 5.10
C PHE A 3 3.24 4.75 5.28
N ILE A 4 2.84 4.40 6.49
CA ILE A 4 2.10 3.16 6.75
C ILE A 4 0.88 3.47 7.60
N GLY A 5 -0.17 2.68 7.38
CA GLY A 5 -1.40 2.79 8.14
C GLY A 5 -1.77 1.48 8.79
N GLN A 6 -2.41 1.57 9.94
CA GLN A 6 -2.96 0.40 10.64
C GLN A 6 -4.43 0.27 10.29
N ARG A 7 -4.80 -0.88 9.75
CA ARG A 7 -6.17 -1.16 9.35
C ARG A 7 -7.09 -1.33 10.56
N PHE A 8 -8.40 -1.25 10.32
CA PHE A 8 -9.43 -1.45 11.34
C PHE A 8 -9.65 -2.92 11.71
N ASP A 9 -8.90 -3.83 11.13
CA ASP A 9 -9.02 -5.26 11.40
C ASP A 9 -8.73 -5.58 12.87
N LYS A 10 -9.25 -6.71 13.34
CA LYS A 10 -9.01 -7.21 14.69
C LYS A 10 -7.56 -7.62 14.93
N ASP A 11 -6.82 -7.86 13.86
CA ASP A 11 -5.42 -8.24 13.95
C ASP A 11 -4.56 -7.01 14.25
N LYS A 12 -3.82 -7.07 15.36
CA LYS A 12 -2.93 -5.99 15.79
C LYS A 12 -1.75 -5.78 14.83
N SER A 13 -1.49 -6.75 13.95
CA SER A 13 -0.40 -6.68 12.98
C SER A 13 -0.84 -6.11 11.63
N ALA A 14 -2.01 -5.50 11.56
CA ALA A 14 -2.59 -5.05 10.29
C ALA A 14 -2.04 -3.72 9.79
N TRP A 15 -0.74 -3.50 9.92
CA TRP A 15 -0.04 -2.36 9.32
C TRP A 15 0.29 -2.66 7.88
N GLN A 16 0.15 -1.65 7.02
CA GLN A 16 0.49 -1.81 5.60
C GLN A 16 0.74 -0.46 4.93
N MET A 17 1.44 -0.49 3.79
CA MET A 17 1.48 0.66 2.89
C MET A 17 0.13 0.80 2.18
N PRO A 18 -0.26 2.03 1.75
CA PRO A 18 -1.51 2.20 1.02
C PRO A 18 -1.56 1.33 -0.23
N GLN A 19 -2.72 0.72 -0.46
CA GLN A 19 -2.96 -0.10 -1.65
C GLN A 19 -4.45 -0.12 -1.97
N GLY A 20 -4.77 -0.31 -3.24
CA GLY A 20 -6.15 -0.42 -3.66
C GLY A 20 -6.26 -1.01 -5.04
N GLY A 21 -7.47 -1.18 -5.53
CA GLY A 21 -7.74 -1.78 -6.82
C GLY A 21 -7.71 -0.77 -7.96
N ILE A 22 -7.46 -1.28 -9.16
CA ILE A 22 -7.56 -0.50 -10.40
C ILE A 22 -8.96 -0.70 -10.95
N ASP A 23 -9.69 0.39 -11.15
CA ASP A 23 -11.03 0.33 -11.71
C ASP A 23 -10.98 0.12 -13.23
N LYS A 24 -12.06 -0.41 -13.79
CA LYS A 24 -12.16 -0.64 -15.22
C LYS A 24 -11.94 0.66 -15.99
N GLY A 25 -11.05 0.63 -16.99
CA GLY A 25 -10.73 1.80 -17.80
C GLY A 25 -9.78 2.80 -17.17
N GLU A 26 -9.33 2.52 -15.95
CA GLU A 26 -8.42 3.37 -15.21
C GLU A 26 -6.98 2.90 -15.42
N SER A 27 -6.03 3.83 -15.65
CA SER A 27 -4.62 3.46 -15.70
C SER A 27 -4.09 3.22 -14.28
N PRO A 28 -3.01 2.43 -14.14
CA PRO A 28 -2.39 2.23 -12.83
C PRO A 28 -2.01 3.55 -12.14
N ALA A 29 -1.48 4.52 -12.89
CA ALA A 29 -1.09 5.82 -12.33
C ALA A 29 -2.31 6.60 -11.78
N LYS A 30 -3.43 6.58 -12.50
CA LYS A 30 -4.65 7.22 -12.02
C LYS A 30 -5.21 6.51 -10.80
N ALA A 31 -5.14 5.19 -10.79
CA ALA A 31 -5.61 4.38 -9.67
C ALA A 31 -4.82 4.68 -8.40
N VAL A 32 -3.49 4.76 -8.49
CA VAL A 32 -2.66 5.00 -7.31
C VAL A 32 -2.93 6.39 -6.71
N ILE A 33 -3.15 7.40 -7.55
CA ILE A 33 -3.48 8.74 -7.08
C ILE A 33 -4.85 8.73 -6.39
N ARG A 34 -5.84 8.12 -7.00
CA ARG A 34 -7.20 8.02 -6.42
C ARG A 34 -7.17 7.30 -5.07
N GLU A 35 -6.50 6.14 -5.01
CA GLU A 35 -6.42 5.36 -3.77
C GLU A 35 -5.66 6.11 -2.68
N MET A 36 -4.58 6.80 -3.04
CA MET A 36 -3.83 7.62 -2.09
C MET A 36 -4.73 8.68 -1.46
N LYS A 37 -5.51 9.39 -2.29
CA LYS A 37 -6.43 10.43 -1.79
C LYS A 37 -7.51 9.84 -0.89
N GLU A 38 -8.05 8.70 -1.27
CA GLU A 38 -9.10 8.03 -0.49
C GLU A 38 -8.58 7.52 0.85
N GLU A 39 -7.35 7.01 0.89
CA GLU A 39 -6.81 6.37 2.09
C GLU A 39 -6.09 7.34 3.02
N THR A 40 -5.42 8.36 2.48
CA THR A 40 -4.58 9.26 3.28
C THR A 40 -5.14 10.67 3.40
N GLY A 41 -6.11 11.03 2.58
CA GLY A 41 -6.62 12.40 2.55
C GLY A 41 -5.70 13.42 1.91
N ILE A 42 -4.56 13.01 1.38
CA ILE A 42 -3.63 13.91 0.69
C ILE A 42 -4.26 14.38 -0.61
N LYS A 43 -4.39 15.69 -0.81
CA LYS A 43 -5.03 16.28 -1.99
C LYS A 43 -4.09 17.06 -2.88
N LYS A 44 -2.93 17.46 -2.37
CA LYS A 44 -1.94 18.29 -3.09
C LYS A 44 -0.54 18.06 -2.53
N ASN A 45 0.45 18.68 -3.13
CA ASN A 45 1.86 18.61 -2.72
C ASN A 45 2.41 17.18 -2.82
N TYR A 46 2.03 16.48 -3.88
CA TYR A 46 2.52 15.14 -4.17
C TYR A 46 2.95 15.03 -5.63
N LYS A 47 3.82 14.09 -5.90
CA LYS A 47 4.32 13.82 -7.25
C LYS A 47 4.72 12.35 -7.35
N ILE A 48 4.30 11.68 -8.42
CA ILE A 48 4.80 10.34 -8.74
C ILE A 48 6.24 10.52 -9.22
N ILE A 49 7.19 9.88 -8.54
CA ILE A 49 8.61 9.95 -8.92
C ILE A 49 9.14 8.65 -9.51
N TYR A 50 8.43 7.55 -9.33
CA TYR A 50 8.81 6.27 -9.90
C TYR A 50 7.63 5.33 -10.02
N GLU A 51 7.53 4.66 -11.13
CA GLU A 51 6.59 3.56 -11.34
C GLU A 51 7.39 2.27 -11.41
N CYS A 52 7.13 1.30 -10.53
CA CYS A 52 7.84 0.03 -10.54
C CYS A 52 7.67 -0.65 -11.90
N LYS A 53 8.75 -1.20 -12.43
CA LYS A 53 8.73 -1.91 -13.71
C LYS A 53 8.07 -3.27 -13.58
N THR A 54 8.16 -3.87 -12.39
CA THR A 54 7.63 -5.20 -12.10
C THR A 54 6.18 -5.11 -11.69
N TRP A 55 5.35 -6.01 -12.23
CA TRP A 55 4.05 -6.31 -11.68
C TRP A 55 4.26 -7.36 -10.60
N TYR A 56 3.92 -7.03 -9.36
CA TYR A 56 4.10 -7.93 -8.23
C TYR A 56 2.84 -8.75 -8.01
N PHE A 57 3.02 -10.04 -7.78
CA PHE A 57 1.93 -10.94 -7.44
C PHE A 57 2.14 -11.47 -6.04
N TYR A 58 1.12 -11.39 -5.20
CA TYR A 58 1.18 -12.08 -3.93
C TYR A 58 -0.01 -13.02 -3.80
N LYS A 59 0.27 -14.21 -3.23
CA LYS A 59 -0.68 -15.27 -3.05
C LYS A 59 -1.20 -15.23 -1.61
N LEU A 60 -2.52 -15.22 -1.44
CA LEU A 60 -3.09 -15.32 -0.11
C LEU A 60 -2.85 -16.71 0.47
N PRO A 61 -2.57 -16.81 1.79
CA PRO A 61 -2.55 -18.10 2.47
C PRO A 61 -3.89 -18.81 2.28
N SER A 62 -3.86 -20.14 2.18
CA SER A 62 -5.06 -20.94 1.90
C SER A 62 -6.19 -20.73 2.93
N TYR A 63 -5.84 -20.49 4.19
CA TYR A 63 -6.84 -20.25 5.23
C TYR A 63 -7.60 -18.93 5.05
N LEU A 64 -6.99 -17.93 4.38
CA LEU A 64 -7.62 -16.64 4.11
C LEU A 64 -8.41 -16.63 2.80
N ARG A 65 -8.05 -17.49 1.83
CA ARG A 65 -8.70 -17.52 0.52
C ARG A 65 -10.19 -17.81 0.61
N LYS A 66 -10.55 -18.83 1.38
CA LYS A 66 -11.95 -19.22 1.57
C LYS A 66 -12.75 -18.12 2.25
N LYS A 67 -12.13 -17.44 3.22
CA LYS A 67 -12.79 -16.45 4.05
C LYS A 67 -13.03 -15.13 3.32
N LEU A 68 -12.05 -14.66 2.55
CA LEU A 68 -12.11 -13.33 1.94
C LEU A 68 -12.73 -13.32 0.55
N TRP A 69 -12.50 -14.37 -0.25
CA TRP A 69 -12.94 -14.37 -1.65
C TRP A 69 -13.72 -15.63 -2.03
N LYS A 70 -14.21 -16.36 -1.06
CA LYS A 70 -14.97 -17.62 -1.30
C LYS A 70 -14.22 -18.60 -2.21
N GLY A 71 -12.87 -18.60 -2.14
CA GLY A 71 -12.03 -19.48 -2.95
C GLY A 71 -11.87 -19.09 -4.40
N ARG A 72 -12.46 -17.97 -4.84
CA ARG A 72 -12.41 -17.55 -6.25
C ARG A 72 -11.03 -17.07 -6.71
N PHE A 73 -10.28 -16.41 -5.82
CA PHE A 73 -8.99 -15.81 -6.14
C PHE A 73 -7.92 -16.35 -5.21
N ILE A 74 -6.73 -16.57 -5.77
CA ILE A 74 -5.58 -17.09 -4.99
C ILE A 74 -4.62 -15.98 -4.57
N GLY A 75 -4.76 -14.77 -5.14
CA GLY A 75 -3.89 -13.65 -4.82
C GLY A 75 -4.23 -12.41 -5.63
N GLN A 76 -3.33 -11.44 -5.59
CA GLN A 76 -3.46 -10.17 -6.31
C GLN A 76 -2.21 -9.84 -7.09
N LYS A 77 -2.40 -9.22 -8.26
CA LYS A 77 -1.32 -8.65 -9.05
C LYS A 77 -1.33 -7.14 -8.82
N GLN A 78 -0.17 -6.57 -8.45
CA GLN A 78 -0.06 -5.18 -8.05
C GLN A 78 1.01 -4.42 -8.81
N LYS A 79 0.74 -3.15 -9.10
CA LYS A 79 1.71 -2.20 -9.63
C LYS A 79 2.01 -1.17 -8.56
N TRP A 80 3.27 -1.03 -8.18
CA TRP A 80 3.68 -0.14 -7.10
C TRP A 80 4.34 1.13 -7.63
N PHE A 81 4.20 2.21 -6.88
CA PHE A 81 4.70 3.53 -7.24
C PHE A 81 5.38 4.18 -6.04
N ILE A 82 6.36 5.04 -6.32
CA ILE A 82 6.87 5.95 -5.30
C ILE A 82 6.24 7.32 -5.54
N ILE A 83 5.55 7.82 -4.53
CA ILE A 83 4.96 9.16 -4.55
C ILE A 83 5.67 9.99 -3.51
N SER A 84 6.25 11.11 -3.95
CA SER A 84 6.86 12.08 -3.04
C SER A 84 5.79 13.01 -2.50
N PHE A 85 5.76 13.19 -1.19
CA PHE A 85 4.85 14.13 -0.52
C PHE A 85 5.67 15.23 0.13
N THR A 86 5.40 16.48 -0.26
CA THR A 86 6.12 17.66 0.24
C THR A 86 5.27 18.53 1.16
N GLY A 87 4.08 18.08 1.48
CA GLY A 87 3.20 18.78 2.43
C GLY A 87 3.56 18.51 3.88
N LYS A 88 2.66 18.91 4.77
CA LYS A 88 2.83 18.74 6.22
C LYS A 88 2.00 17.57 6.71
N ASP A 89 2.33 17.04 7.88
CA ASP A 89 1.57 15.95 8.52
C ASP A 89 0.10 16.34 8.71
N GLU A 90 -0.18 17.60 8.98
CA GLU A 90 -1.54 18.12 9.15
C GLU A 90 -2.39 18.00 7.87
N ASP A 91 -1.74 17.86 6.71
CA ASP A 91 -2.44 17.66 5.45
C ASP A 91 -2.93 16.23 5.27
N ILE A 92 -2.47 15.32 6.12
CA ILE A 92 -2.89 13.91 6.09
C ILE A 92 -4.10 13.73 6.98
N ASN A 93 -5.18 13.21 6.41
CA ASN A 93 -6.42 12.96 7.14
C ASN A 93 -6.98 11.59 6.76
N ILE A 94 -6.72 10.61 7.61
CA ILE A 94 -7.17 9.24 7.38
C ILE A 94 -8.66 9.03 7.69
N LYS A 95 -9.33 10.04 8.27
CA LYS A 95 -10.76 10.01 8.52
C LYS A 95 -11.52 10.44 7.26
N THR A 96 -11.42 9.65 6.22
CA THR A 96 -12.08 9.89 4.94
C THR A 96 -13.47 9.25 4.94
N LYS A 97 -14.21 9.38 3.83
CA LYS A 97 -15.58 8.85 3.72
C LYS A 97 -15.66 7.35 4.00
N LYS A 98 -14.68 6.59 3.51
CA LYS A 98 -14.57 5.14 3.72
C LYS A 98 -13.20 4.86 4.33
N PRO A 99 -13.02 5.10 5.63
CA PRO A 99 -11.67 5.01 6.20
C PRO A 99 -11.12 3.59 6.17
N GLU A 100 -9.89 3.47 5.66
CA GLU A 100 -9.12 2.22 5.65
C GLU A 100 -8.25 2.07 6.89
N PHE A 101 -7.79 3.20 7.44
CA PHE A 101 -6.80 3.19 8.51
C PHE A 101 -7.35 3.89 9.76
N LYS A 102 -7.05 3.31 10.93
CA LYS A 102 -7.37 3.91 12.23
C LYS A 102 -6.21 4.71 12.79
N LYS A 103 -4.98 4.42 12.34
CA LYS A 103 -3.74 5.12 12.72
C LYS A 103 -2.80 5.15 11.54
N TRP A 104 -1.85 6.09 11.54
CA TRP A 104 -0.80 6.12 10.54
C TRP A 104 0.50 6.61 11.17
N GLU A 105 1.62 6.34 10.51
CA GLU A 105 2.93 6.83 10.92
C GLU A 105 3.89 6.85 9.74
N TRP A 106 4.94 7.63 9.86
CA TRP A 106 6.09 7.57 8.97
C TRP A 106 7.03 6.51 9.52
N SER A 107 7.53 5.64 8.64
CA SER A 107 8.35 4.53 9.08
C SER A 107 9.52 4.28 8.11
N THR A 108 10.49 3.49 8.55
CA THR A 108 11.60 3.05 7.71
C THR A 108 11.25 1.69 7.09
N GLN A 109 11.98 1.33 6.02
CA GLN A 109 11.78 0.01 5.38
C GLN A 109 11.97 -1.12 6.39
N ASP A 110 13.00 -1.04 7.24
CA ASP A 110 13.27 -2.08 8.23
C ASP A 110 12.13 -2.25 9.23
N ASN A 111 11.58 -1.14 9.74
CA ASN A 111 10.46 -1.18 10.67
C ASN A 111 9.20 -1.72 10.01
N ILE A 112 8.97 -1.36 8.74
CA ILE A 112 7.82 -1.84 7.98
C ILE A 112 7.88 -3.36 7.87
N LEU A 113 9.04 -3.91 7.53
CA LEU A 113 9.21 -5.36 7.40
C LEU A 113 8.99 -6.10 8.72
N LYS A 114 9.21 -5.43 9.85
CA LYS A 114 8.94 -6.01 11.17
C LYS A 114 7.46 -5.95 11.53
N LYS A 115 6.75 -4.91 11.09
CA LYS A 115 5.34 -4.68 11.46
C LYS A 115 4.33 -5.31 10.50
N ILE A 116 4.72 -5.53 9.25
CA ILE A 116 3.81 -6.08 8.24
C ILE A 116 3.37 -7.49 8.60
N VAL A 117 2.14 -7.85 8.22
CA VAL A 117 1.67 -9.23 8.38
C VAL A 117 2.63 -10.17 7.66
N PRO A 118 2.95 -11.33 8.28
CA PRO A 118 4.02 -12.20 7.75
C PRO A 118 3.86 -12.60 6.28
N PHE A 119 2.65 -12.84 5.81
CA PHE A 119 2.43 -13.29 4.42
C PHE A 119 2.70 -12.19 3.38
N LYS A 120 2.80 -10.92 3.79
CA LYS A 120 3.16 -9.81 2.90
C LYS A 120 4.63 -9.44 2.96
N ARG A 121 5.39 -10.00 3.90
CA ARG A 121 6.79 -9.63 4.10
C ARG A 121 7.65 -9.87 2.86
N ARG A 122 7.48 -11.01 2.19
CA ARG A 122 8.23 -11.33 0.98
C ARG A 122 7.90 -10.34 -0.15
N LEU A 123 6.63 -9.98 -0.30
CA LEU A 123 6.20 -8.99 -1.29
C LEU A 123 6.90 -7.65 -1.05
N TYR A 124 6.83 -7.14 0.17
CA TYR A 124 7.42 -5.85 0.52
C TYR A 124 8.94 -5.87 0.36
N THR A 125 9.60 -6.97 0.73
CA THR A 125 11.04 -7.13 0.53
C THR A 125 11.40 -6.99 -0.95
N SER A 126 10.62 -7.60 -1.82
CA SER A 126 10.86 -7.53 -3.27
C SER A 126 10.64 -6.11 -3.81
N ILE A 127 9.60 -5.43 -3.35
CA ILE A 127 9.32 -4.04 -3.75
C ILE A 127 10.47 -3.13 -3.30
N PHE A 128 10.91 -3.23 -2.05
CA PHE A 128 12.01 -2.42 -1.53
C PHE A 128 13.31 -2.69 -2.27
N LYS A 129 13.55 -3.94 -2.67
CA LYS A 129 14.72 -4.29 -3.46
C LYS A 129 14.72 -3.56 -4.81
N GLU A 130 13.58 -3.50 -5.49
CA GLU A 130 13.48 -2.76 -6.75
C GLU A 130 13.73 -1.27 -6.54
N ILE A 131 13.05 -0.65 -5.59
CA ILE A 131 13.17 0.81 -5.40
C ILE A 131 14.54 1.22 -4.85
N ASN A 132 15.21 0.37 -4.11
CA ASN A 132 16.57 0.65 -3.62
C ASN A 132 17.62 0.54 -4.73
N ASN A 133 17.30 -0.08 -5.86
CA ASN A 133 18.22 -0.27 -6.98
C ASN A 133 17.93 0.66 -8.15
N ILE A 134 17.07 1.68 -7.98
CA ILE A 134 16.71 2.62 -9.05
C ILE A 134 17.93 3.31 -9.64
N ASP A 135 18.88 3.69 -8.80
CA ASP A 135 20.09 4.42 -9.19
C ASP A 135 21.28 3.49 -9.45
N GLY A 136 21.05 2.19 -9.39
CA GLY A 136 22.12 1.17 -9.54
C GLY A 136 22.29 0.61 -10.92
#